data_57532db3c4ab07086e06b071758e7d22
#
_entry.id   57532db3c4ab07086e06b071758e7d22
#
_cell.length_a   1.000
_cell.length_b   1.000
_cell.length_c   1.000
_cell.angle_alpha   90.00
_cell.angle_beta   90.00
_cell.angle_gamma   90.00
#
_symmetry.space_group_name_H-M   'P 1'
#
loop_
_entity.id
_entity.type
_entity.pdbx_description
1 polymer ?
#
loop_
_entity_poly.entity_id
_entity_poly.type
_entity_poly.pdbx_seq_one_letter_code
_entity_poly.pdbx_strand_id
1 'polypeptide(L)'
;MTQKKGISIGIDLGTTNSAVGIYRDGKVEIIANDQGNRTTPSFVSFTSDDRLIGEPAKSSASMNPINTIFDVKRLMGRNYNDKEVQDELKHLPYKVINKNNRPVIEVEYKGETKQYTPEEISSMILNKMKEIAEAFVGCDINDAVITVPAYFNDAQRNATKDAAAIAGLNCLRIINEPTAAAIAYGIDKKGKGSNVLVFDCGGKRSATCGLSPL
;
A
#
# COMPACT_ATOMS: atom_id res chain seq x y z
N MET A 1 13.57 7.68 -33.20
CA MET A 1 13.94 7.17 -31.87
C MET A 1 12.68 6.62 -31.25
N THR A 2 12.48 5.32 -31.26
CA THR A 2 11.37 4.65 -30.58
C THR A 2 11.59 4.80 -29.08
N GLN A 3 10.75 5.59 -28.40
CA GLN A 3 10.72 5.60 -26.95
C GLN A 3 10.50 4.15 -26.49
N LYS A 4 11.49 3.57 -25.81
CA LYS A 4 11.27 2.34 -25.06
C LYS A 4 10.11 2.65 -24.09
N LYS A 5 8.95 2.06 -24.35
CA LYS A 5 7.82 2.12 -23.44
C LYS A 5 8.31 1.60 -22.09
N GLY A 6 8.39 2.46 -21.07
CA GLY A 6 8.81 2.07 -19.74
C GLY A 6 7.90 0.95 -19.22
N ILE A 7 8.47 0.04 -18.46
CA ILE A 7 7.71 -1.01 -17.79
C ILE A 7 6.89 -0.34 -16.67
N SER A 8 5.59 -0.64 -16.63
CA SER A 8 4.68 -0.19 -15.57
C SER A 8 4.28 -1.39 -14.72
N ILE A 9 4.16 -1.17 -13.41
CA ILE A 9 3.74 -2.19 -12.45
C ILE A 9 2.36 -1.88 -11.87
N GLY A 10 1.66 -2.94 -11.45
CA GLY A 10 0.47 -2.82 -10.61
C GLY A 10 0.84 -3.10 -9.16
N ILE A 11 0.44 -2.23 -8.24
CA ILE A 11 0.66 -2.41 -6.81
C ILE A 11 -0.70 -2.45 -6.11
N ASP A 12 -0.93 -3.50 -5.36
CA ASP A 12 -1.95 -3.56 -4.33
C ASP A 12 -1.32 -3.16 -2.99
N LEU A 13 -1.56 -1.91 -2.57
CA LEU A 13 -1.09 -1.40 -1.28
C LEU A 13 -2.11 -1.76 -0.22
N GLY A 14 -2.07 -2.98 0.28
CA GLY A 14 -3.03 -3.47 1.27
C GLY A 14 -2.77 -2.97 2.70
N THR A 15 -3.79 -3.02 3.56
CA THR A 15 -3.66 -2.65 4.98
C THR A 15 -2.71 -3.61 5.71
N THR A 16 -2.85 -4.90 5.48
CA THR A 16 -2.05 -5.95 6.15
C THR A 16 -0.92 -6.47 5.28
N ASN A 17 -1.17 -6.71 4.00
CA ASN A 17 -0.18 -7.20 3.04
C ASN A 17 -0.31 -6.41 1.75
N SER A 18 0.82 -6.19 1.09
CA SER A 18 0.92 -5.58 -0.23
C SER A 18 1.41 -6.60 -1.26
N ALA A 19 1.06 -6.38 -2.52
CA ALA A 19 1.49 -7.21 -3.63
C ALA A 19 1.88 -6.35 -4.83
N VAL A 20 2.79 -6.86 -5.65
CA VAL A 20 3.19 -6.22 -6.90
C VAL A 20 3.10 -7.20 -8.05
N GLY A 21 2.63 -6.72 -9.19
CA GLY A 21 2.51 -7.51 -10.40
C GLY A 21 2.88 -6.72 -11.64
N ILE A 22 3.15 -7.45 -12.68
CA ILE A 22 3.53 -6.95 -14.00
C ILE A 22 2.67 -7.59 -15.09
N TYR A 23 2.39 -6.83 -16.13
CA TYR A 23 1.81 -7.36 -17.36
C TYR A 23 2.92 -7.54 -18.40
N ARG A 24 3.21 -8.80 -18.72
CA ARG A 24 4.27 -9.17 -19.67
C ARG A 24 3.80 -10.33 -20.54
N ASP A 25 4.13 -10.30 -21.83
CA ASP A 25 3.86 -11.37 -22.79
C ASP A 25 2.39 -11.83 -22.81
N GLY A 26 1.47 -10.87 -22.68
CA GLY A 26 0.02 -11.13 -22.69
C GLY A 26 -0.56 -11.71 -21.39
N LYS A 27 0.24 -11.78 -20.33
CA LYS A 27 -0.17 -12.35 -19.03
C LYS A 27 0.18 -11.40 -17.88
N VAL A 28 -0.63 -11.48 -16.83
CA VAL A 28 -0.33 -10.86 -15.54
C VAL A 28 0.49 -11.86 -14.72
N GLU A 29 1.60 -11.39 -14.16
CA GLU A 29 2.43 -12.13 -13.23
C GLU A 29 2.53 -11.39 -11.92
N ILE A 30 2.19 -12.05 -10.81
CA ILE A 30 2.40 -11.53 -9.46
C ILE A 30 3.80 -11.92 -9.04
N ILE A 31 4.62 -10.91 -8.76
CA ILE A 31 6.05 -11.07 -8.49
C ILE A 31 6.24 -11.54 -7.06
N ALA A 32 7.04 -12.58 -6.89
CA ALA A 32 7.44 -13.05 -5.57
C ALA A 32 8.53 -12.15 -4.98
N ASN A 33 8.47 -11.92 -3.66
CA ASN A 33 9.51 -11.21 -2.92
C ASN A 33 10.77 -12.09 -2.71
N ASP A 34 11.76 -11.54 -2.04
CA ASP A 34 13.03 -12.20 -1.70
C ASP A 34 12.88 -13.49 -0.87
N GLN A 35 11.72 -13.71 -0.28
CA GLN A 35 11.38 -14.93 0.48
C GLN A 35 10.49 -15.90 -0.30
N GLY A 36 10.23 -15.64 -1.57
CA GLY A 36 9.38 -16.46 -2.43
C GLY A 36 7.88 -16.25 -2.23
N ASN A 37 7.46 -15.29 -1.40
CA ASN A 37 6.06 -14.99 -1.17
C ASN A 37 5.53 -13.96 -2.18
N ARG A 38 4.30 -14.17 -2.68
CA ARG A 38 3.62 -13.24 -3.59
C ARG A 38 2.98 -12.03 -2.91
N THR A 39 2.99 -12.01 -1.59
CA THR A 39 2.56 -10.89 -0.77
C THR A 39 3.65 -10.54 0.23
N THR A 40 3.75 -9.26 0.57
CA THR A 40 4.70 -8.73 1.53
C THR A 40 3.92 -8.01 2.63
N PRO A 41 4.16 -8.29 3.91
CA PRO A 41 3.50 -7.58 5.00
C PRO A 41 3.68 -6.07 4.90
N SER A 42 2.61 -5.31 5.09
CA SER A 42 2.62 -3.84 5.11
C SER A 42 3.12 -3.33 6.47
N PHE A 43 4.33 -3.72 6.83
CA PHE A 43 5.00 -3.44 8.10
C PHE A 43 6.31 -2.72 7.86
N VAL A 44 6.60 -1.73 8.72
CA VAL A 44 7.88 -1.02 8.79
C VAL A 44 8.34 -1.00 10.24
N SER A 45 9.54 -1.45 10.53
CA SER A 45 10.12 -1.42 11.88
C SER A 45 11.41 -0.62 11.89
N PHE A 46 11.54 0.25 12.87
CA PHE A 46 12.74 1.06 13.09
C PHE A 46 13.52 0.47 14.26
N THR A 47 14.80 0.21 14.04
CA THR A 47 15.72 -0.30 15.06
C THR A 47 16.80 0.73 15.36
N SER A 48 17.71 0.43 16.31
CA SER A 48 18.88 1.27 16.55
C SER A 48 19.77 1.48 15.32
N ASP A 49 19.79 0.51 14.41
CA ASP A 49 20.77 0.47 13.32
C ASP A 49 20.14 0.56 11.95
N ASP A 50 18.92 0.00 11.79
CA ASP A 50 18.32 -0.20 10.47
C ASP A 50 16.80 0.03 10.45
N ARG A 51 16.26 0.10 9.24
CA ARG A 51 14.84 0.15 8.95
C ARG A 51 14.45 -1.13 8.20
N LEU A 52 13.63 -1.95 8.84
CA LEU A 52 13.12 -3.20 8.30
C LEU A 52 11.77 -2.97 7.62
N ILE A 53 11.50 -3.68 6.52
CA ILE A 53 10.23 -3.59 5.78
C ILE A 53 9.78 -5.01 5.43
N GLY A 54 8.47 -5.26 5.51
CA GLY A 54 7.88 -6.54 5.18
C GLY A 54 8.00 -7.58 6.28
N GLU A 55 8.37 -8.81 5.94
CA GLU A 55 8.42 -9.93 6.88
C GLU A 55 9.42 -9.72 8.02
N PRO A 56 10.63 -9.18 7.81
CA PRO A 56 11.54 -8.86 8.91
C PRO A 56 10.93 -7.86 9.91
N ALA A 57 10.21 -6.83 9.41
CA ALA A 57 9.52 -5.87 10.26
C ALA A 57 8.39 -6.52 11.05
N LYS A 58 7.58 -7.37 10.42
CA LYS A 58 6.50 -8.11 11.07
C LYS A 58 7.03 -9.04 12.15
N SER A 59 8.13 -9.74 11.88
CA SER A 59 8.77 -10.65 12.84
C SER A 59 9.30 -9.90 14.07
N SER A 60 9.73 -8.65 13.92
CA SER A 60 10.23 -7.83 15.03
C SER A 60 9.10 -7.21 15.87
N ALA A 61 7.85 -7.24 15.42
CA ALA A 61 6.73 -6.54 16.05
C ALA A 61 6.49 -6.93 17.52
N SER A 62 6.74 -8.18 17.89
CA SER A 62 6.57 -8.65 19.27
C SER A 62 7.67 -8.14 20.21
N MET A 63 8.89 -7.92 19.70
CA MET A 63 10.03 -7.45 20.48
C MET A 63 10.19 -5.92 20.44
N ASN A 64 9.74 -5.29 19.37
CA ASN A 64 9.85 -3.85 19.15
C ASN A 64 8.50 -3.23 18.76
N PRO A 65 7.43 -3.40 19.56
CA PRO A 65 6.08 -2.98 19.17
C PRO A 65 5.94 -1.47 19.00
N ILE A 66 6.65 -0.66 19.81
CA ILE A 66 6.53 0.81 19.80
C ILE A 66 7.16 1.46 18.56
N ASN A 67 8.09 0.79 17.91
CA ASN A 67 8.77 1.27 16.70
C ASN A 67 8.43 0.41 15.46
N THR A 68 7.43 -0.46 15.56
CA THR A 68 6.95 -1.26 14.43
C THR A 68 5.58 -0.80 14.00
N ILE A 69 5.51 -0.25 12.79
CA ILE A 69 4.36 0.42 12.23
C ILE A 69 3.63 -0.53 11.29
N PHE A 70 2.32 -0.65 11.48
CA PHE A 70 1.40 -1.42 10.65
C PHE A 70 0.02 -0.74 10.61
N ASP A 71 -0.90 -1.20 9.77
CA ASP A 71 -2.25 -0.63 9.59
C ASP A 71 -2.24 0.87 9.21
N VAL A 72 -1.10 1.40 8.76
CA VAL A 72 -0.90 2.83 8.46
C VAL A 72 -1.88 3.35 7.39
N LYS A 73 -2.34 2.48 6.49
CA LYS A 73 -3.35 2.82 5.46
C LYS A 73 -4.64 3.40 6.06
N ARG A 74 -4.95 3.05 7.32
CA ARG A 74 -6.13 3.57 8.05
C ARG A 74 -5.97 5.03 8.49
N LEU A 75 -4.73 5.52 8.56
CA LEU A 75 -4.41 6.90 8.96
C LEU A 75 -4.21 7.83 7.76
N MET A 76 -3.94 7.27 6.57
CA MET A 76 -3.62 8.04 5.36
C MET A 76 -4.77 8.97 4.96
N GLY A 77 -4.43 10.25 4.70
CA GLY A 77 -5.36 11.24 4.20
C GLY A 77 -6.51 11.59 5.16
N ARG A 78 -6.37 11.26 6.45
CA ARG A 78 -7.36 11.56 7.50
C ARG A 78 -6.89 12.66 8.43
N ASN A 79 -7.85 13.32 9.10
CA ASN A 79 -7.55 14.23 10.18
C ASN A 79 -7.36 13.46 11.49
N TYR A 80 -6.47 13.96 12.36
CA TYR A 80 -6.22 13.32 13.64
C TYR A 80 -7.48 13.18 14.51
N ASN A 81 -8.36 14.18 14.48
CA ASN A 81 -9.59 14.20 15.28
C ASN A 81 -10.76 13.41 14.65
N ASP A 82 -10.58 12.79 13.48
CA ASP A 82 -11.61 11.94 12.89
C ASP A 82 -11.89 10.75 13.80
N LYS A 83 -13.17 10.41 13.98
CA LYS A 83 -13.60 9.34 14.88
C LYS A 83 -12.91 8.02 14.56
N GLU A 84 -12.80 7.68 13.28
CA GLU A 84 -12.17 6.46 12.81
C GLU A 84 -10.68 6.41 13.20
N VAL A 85 -9.98 7.55 13.14
CA VAL A 85 -8.59 7.66 13.60
C VAL A 85 -8.50 7.46 15.11
N GLN A 86 -9.34 8.15 15.88
CA GLN A 86 -9.36 8.04 17.34
C GLN A 86 -9.70 6.62 17.83
N ASP A 87 -10.56 5.92 17.10
CA ASP A 87 -10.87 4.52 17.41
C ASP A 87 -9.70 3.59 17.06
N GLU A 88 -8.97 3.85 15.96
CA GLU A 88 -7.80 3.08 15.57
C GLU A 88 -6.64 3.27 16.56
N LEU A 89 -6.40 4.49 17.03
CA LEU A 89 -5.33 4.81 17.97
C LEU A 89 -5.38 3.99 19.27
N LYS A 90 -6.57 3.53 19.69
CA LYS A 90 -6.74 2.68 20.89
C LYS A 90 -6.10 1.28 20.73
N HIS A 91 -5.79 0.88 19.51
CA HIS A 91 -5.33 -0.45 19.17
C HIS A 91 -3.89 -0.48 18.63
N LEU A 92 -3.31 0.70 18.36
CA LEU A 92 -1.95 0.81 17.86
C LEU A 92 -0.95 0.82 19.02
N PRO A 93 0.09 -0.03 18.99
CA PRO A 93 1.12 -0.06 20.04
C PRO A 93 2.13 1.08 19.90
N TYR A 94 2.26 1.66 18.71
CA TYR A 94 3.18 2.75 18.42
C TYR A 94 2.53 4.12 18.62
N LYS A 95 3.36 5.12 18.83
CA LYS A 95 2.90 6.47 19.17
C LYS A 95 2.50 7.24 17.92
N VAL A 96 1.28 7.80 17.95
CA VAL A 96 0.76 8.72 16.93
C VAL A 96 0.41 10.04 17.61
N ILE A 97 0.98 11.13 17.14
CA ILE A 97 0.80 12.47 17.67
C ILE A 97 -0.06 13.34 16.75
N ASN A 98 -0.69 14.35 17.33
CA ASN A 98 -1.41 15.37 16.56
C ASN A 98 -0.46 16.50 16.15
N LYS A 99 -0.27 16.69 14.84
CA LYS A 99 0.47 17.83 14.32
C LYS A 99 -0.42 18.60 13.34
N ASN A 100 -0.96 19.73 13.78
CA ASN A 100 -1.88 20.55 12.96
C ASN A 100 -3.09 19.75 12.45
N ASN A 101 -3.72 18.97 13.31
CA ASN A 101 -4.83 18.07 12.99
C ASN A 101 -4.47 16.96 11.97
N ARG A 102 -3.20 16.63 11.83
CA ARG A 102 -2.74 15.48 11.03
C ARG A 102 -2.13 14.41 11.94
N PRO A 103 -2.42 13.13 11.73
CA PRO A 103 -1.73 12.06 12.44
C PRO A 103 -0.27 12.00 11.97
N VAL A 104 0.65 11.96 12.92
CA VAL A 104 2.09 11.81 12.68
C VAL A 104 2.61 10.71 13.58
N ILE A 105 3.33 9.76 13.01
CA ILE A 105 3.89 8.61 13.71
C ILE A 105 5.25 9.01 14.28
N GLU A 106 5.45 8.78 15.58
CA GLU A 106 6.70 9.08 16.26
C GLU A 106 7.40 7.78 16.65
N VAL A 107 8.66 7.63 16.26
CA VAL A 107 9.49 6.46 16.49
C VAL A 107 10.88 6.84 16.96
N GLU A 108 11.56 5.93 17.61
CA GLU A 108 12.99 6.04 17.86
C GLU A 108 13.77 5.32 16.78
N TYR A 109 14.66 6.04 16.12
CA TYR A 109 15.49 5.53 15.04
C TYR A 109 16.91 6.08 15.14
N LYS A 110 17.90 5.20 15.23
CA LYS A 110 19.33 5.57 15.36
C LYS A 110 19.61 6.51 16.53
N GLY A 111 18.94 6.28 17.66
CA GLY A 111 19.11 7.09 18.87
C GLY A 111 18.44 8.48 18.84
N GLU A 112 17.63 8.74 17.83
CA GLU A 112 16.88 9.99 17.69
C GLU A 112 15.40 9.73 17.55
N THR A 113 14.58 10.62 18.13
CA THR A 113 13.15 10.63 17.88
C THR A 113 12.88 11.18 16.47
N LYS A 114 12.28 10.36 15.60
CA LYS A 114 11.87 10.73 14.26
C LYS A 114 10.36 10.75 14.13
N GLN A 115 9.86 11.62 13.27
CA GLN A 115 8.45 11.77 12.99
C GLN A 115 8.19 11.56 11.51
N TYR A 116 7.19 10.71 11.22
CA TYR A 116 6.81 10.35 9.85
C TYR A 116 5.30 10.53 9.66
N THR A 117 4.91 11.04 8.51
CA THR A 117 3.50 11.02 8.09
C THR A 117 3.09 9.61 7.65
N PRO A 118 1.80 9.28 7.64
CA PRO A 118 1.31 8.01 7.09
C PRO A 118 1.74 7.79 5.64
N GLU A 119 1.83 8.86 4.86
CA GLU A 119 2.29 8.85 3.47
C GLU A 119 3.77 8.44 3.37
N GLU A 120 4.62 8.96 4.24
CA GLU A 120 6.05 8.60 4.29
C GLU A 120 6.25 7.14 4.70
N ILE A 121 5.50 6.62 5.66
CA ILE A 121 5.54 5.18 6.01
C ILE A 121 5.05 4.32 4.84
N SER A 122 3.94 4.71 4.21
CA SER A 122 3.40 4.00 3.05
C SER A 122 4.37 4.01 1.86
N SER A 123 5.10 5.11 1.68
CA SER A 123 6.13 5.21 0.64
C SER A 123 7.26 4.20 0.82
N MET A 124 7.62 3.86 2.06
CA MET A 124 8.63 2.83 2.34
C MET A 124 8.16 1.45 1.88
N ILE A 125 6.87 1.15 2.06
CA ILE A 125 6.26 -0.10 1.56
C ILE A 125 6.23 -0.10 0.02
N LEU A 126 5.82 1.02 -0.58
CA LEU A 126 5.80 1.17 -2.04
C LEU A 126 7.21 1.04 -2.65
N ASN A 127 8.23 1.59 -1.98
CA ASN A 127 9.62 1.42 -2.40
C ASN A 127 10.06 -0.05 -2.36
N LYS A 128 9.66 -0.80 -1.33
CA LYS A 128 9.92 -2.25 -1.28
C LYS A 128 9.22 -2.99 -2.43
N MET A 129 7.99 -2.60 -2.81
CA MET A 129 7.32 -3.18 -3.98
C MET A 129 8.05 -2.86 -5.28
N LYS A 130 8.56 -1.63 -5.40
CA LYS A 130 9.40 -1.21 -6.53
C LYS A 130 10.68 -2.03 -6.60
N GLU A 131 11.43 -2.16 -5.51
CA GLU A 131 12.66 -2.96 -5.43
C GLU A 131 12.44 -4.42 -5.84
N ILE A 132 11.35 -5.04 -5.37
CA ILE A 132 10.97 -6.42 -5.75
C ILE A 132 10.74 -6.51 -7.25
N ALA A 133 10.05 -5.54 -7.83
CA ALA A 133 9.75 -5.53 -9.26
C ALA A 133 11.00 -5.26 -10.10
N GLU A 134 11.86 -4.32 -9.70
CA GLU A 134 13.12 -3.99 -10.37
C GLU A 134 14.09 -5.19 -10.36
N ALA A 135 14.19 -5.89 -9.21
CA ALA A 135 14.97 -7.11 -9.11
C ALA A 135 14.48 -8.21 -10.06
N PHE A 136 13.15 -8.31 -10.25
CA PHE A 136 12.55 -9.29 -11.15
C PHE A 136 12.76 -8.96 -12.64
N VAL A 137 12.60 -7.69 -13.03
CA VAL A 137 12.69 -7.28 -14.44
C VAL A 137 14.09 -6.91 -14.88
N GLY A 138 14.99 -6.62 -13.94
CA GLY A 138 16.38 -6.24 -14.20
C GLY A 138 16.57 -4.81 -14.75
N CYS A 139 15.60 -3.92 -14.53
CA CYS A 139 15.71 -2.51 -14.92
C CYS A 139 14.87 -1.61 -14.02
N ASP A 140 15.16 -0.30 -14.04
CA ASP A 140 14.45 0.69 -13.24
C ASP A 140 12.98 0.80 -13.63
N ILE A 141 12.13 0.97 -12.63
CA ILE A 141 10.67 1.13 -12.77
C ILE A 141 10.28 2.49 -12.21
N ASN A 142 9.61 3.29 -13.04
CA ASN A 142 9.15 4.62 -12.67
C ASN A 142 7.62 4.74 -12.62
N ASP A 143 6.89 3.88 -13.33
CA ASP A 143 5.45 4.00 -13.50
C ASP A 143 4.70 2.90 -12.74
N ALA A 144 3.65 3.30 -12.01
CA ALA A 144 2.80 2.37 -11.27
C ALA A 144 1.31 2.70 -11.40
N VAL A 145 0.48 1.66 -11.36
CA VAL A 145 -0.95 1.74 -11.07
C VAL A 145 -1.16 1.18 -9.67
N ILE A 146 -1.87 1.93 -8.80
CA ILE A 146 -2.04 1.55 -7.40
C ILE A 146 -3.52 1.37 -7.09
N THR A 147 -3.86 0.31 -6.35
CA THR A 147 -5.25 0.08 -5.91
C THR A 147 -5.55 0.76 -4.59
N VAL A 148 -6.81 1.16 -4.43
CA VAL A 148 -7.36 1.72 -3.19
C VAL A 148 -8.75 1.16 -2.92
N PRO A 149 -9.21 1.11 -1.66
CA PRO A 149 -10.59 0.76 -1.36
C PRO A 149 -11.60 1.67 -2.08
N ALA A 150 -12.73 1.11 -2.48
CA ALA A 150 -13.77 1.88 -3.19
C ALA A 150 -14.32 3.05 -2.34
N TYR A 151 -14.32 2.91 -1.02
CA TYR A 151 -14.80 3.93 -0.07
C TYR A 151 -13.79 5.06 0.21
N PHE A 152 -12.57 4.99 -0.32
CA PHE A 152 -11.60 6.08 -0.16
C PHE A 152 -12.12 7.38 -0.75
N ASN A 153 -12.06 8.44 0.03
CA ASN A 153 -12.35 9.80 -0.42
C ASN A 153 -11.15 10.40 -1.19
N ASP A 154 -11.34 11.59 -1.75
CA ASP A 154 -10.31 12.26 -2.55
C ASP A 154 -9.03 12.57 -1.75
N ALA A 155 -9.15 12.91 -0.46
CA ALA A 155 -7.99 13.17 0.39
C ALA A 155 -7.13 11.90 0.54
N GLN A 156 -7.75 10.74 0.78
CA GLN A 156 -7.06 9.45 0.89
C GLN A 156 -6.45 9.00 -0.44
N ARG A 157 -7.13 9.25 -1.55
CA ARG A 157 -6.59 8.97 -2.91
C ARG A 157 -5.38 9.84 -3.22
N ASN A 158 -5.44 11.13 -2.87
CA ASN A 158 -4.30 12.03 -3.03
C ASN A 158 -3.14 11.64 -2.12
N ALA A 159 -3.39 11.30 -0.85
CA ALA A 159 -2.38 10.77 0.06
C ALA A 159 -1.68 9.50 -0.49
N THR A 160 -2.43 8.63 -1.20
CA THR A 160 -1.85 7.46 -1.87
C THR A 160 -0.94 7.87 -3.03
N LYS A 161 -1.30 8.90 -3.81
CA LYS A 161 -0.44 9.44 -4.88
C LYS A 161 0.81 10.11 -4.30
N ASP A 162 0.65 10.85 -3.20
CA ASP A 162 1.77 11.50 -2.53
C ASP A 162 2.77 10.45 -2.00
N ALA A 163 2.28 9.37 -1.40
CA ALA A 163 3.11 8.24 -0.98
C ALA A 163 3.88 7.61 -2.16
N ALA A 164 3.22 7.46 -3.33
CA ALA A 164 3.88 6.97 -4.54
C ALA A 164 4.97 7.94 -5.03
N ALA A 165 4.68 9.24 -5.04
CA ALA A 165 5.65 10.27 -5.44
C ALA A 165 6.88 10.29 -4.51
N ILE A 166 6.67 10.16 -3.19
CA ILE A 166 7.76 10.05 -2.21
C ILE A 166 8.62 8.79 -2.46
N ALA A 167 7.99 7.68 -2.89
CA ALA A 167 8.68 6.44 -3.28
C ALA A 167 9.39 6.53 -4.65
N GLY A 168 9.34 7.68 -5.34
CA GLY A 168 9.89 7.85 -6.68
C GLY A 168 9.12 7.09 -7.76
N LEU A 169 7.82 6.87 -7.54
CA LEU A 169 6.91 6.26 -8.51
C LEU A 169 5.95 7.32 -9.09
N ASN A 170 5.88 7.37 -10.40
CA ASN A 170 4.84 8.10 -11.10
C ASN A 170 3.54 7.29 -11.08
N CYS A 171 2.57 7.72 -10.30
CA CYS A 171 1.27 7.06 -10.20
C CYS A 171 0.42 7.38 -11.43
N LEU A 172 0.43 6.48 -12.42
CA LEU A 172 -0.34 6.64 -13.66
C LEU A 172 -1.84 6.66 -13.40
N ARG A 173 -2.31 5.85 -12.46
CA ARG A 173 -3.74 5.75 -12.11
C ARG A 173 -3.93 5.15 -10.72
N ILE A 174 -4.96 5.64 -10.03
CA ILE A 174 -5.56 4.98 -8.86
C ILE A 174 -6.80 4.23 -9.34
N ILE A 175 -6.92 2.95 -8.96
CA ILE A 175 -8.05 2.08 -9.31
C ILE A 175 -8.67 1.53 -8.02
N ASN A 176 -10.00 1.38 -7.99
CA ASN A 176 -10.66 0.74 -6.86
C ASN A 176 -10.33 -0.76 -6.80
N GLU A 177 -10.04 -1.30 -5.62
CA GLU A 177 -9.73 -2.72 -5.38
C GLU A 177 -10.79 -3.66 -6.02
N PRO A 178 -12.11 -3.49 -5.78
CA PRO A 178 -13.11 -4.36 -6.41
C PRO A 178 -13.16 -4.20 -7.92
N THR A 179 -12.90 -3.01 -8.48
CA THR A 179 -12.85 -2.80 -9.92
C THR A 179 -11.63 -3.51 -10.54
N ALA A 180 -10.48 -3.43 -9.89
CA ALA A 180 -9.28 -4.13 -10.33
C ALA A 180 -9.49 -5.65 -10.34
N ALA A 181 -10.12 -6.20 -9.30
CA ALA A 181 -10.47 -7.62 -9.23
C ALA A 181 -11.44 -8.02 -10.36
N ALA A 182 -12.49 -7.25 -10.61
CA ALA A 182 -13.44 -7.50 -11.70
C ALA A 182 -12.74 -7.53 -13.07
N ILE A 183 -11.85 -6.58 -13.34
CA ILE A 183 -11.05 -6.54 -14.57
C ILE A 183 -10.13 -7.76 -14.68
N ALA A 184 -9.47 -8.15 -13.60
CA ALA A 184 -8.55 -9.29 -13.58
C ALA A 184 -9.25 -10.61 -13.92
N TYR A 185 -10.52 -10.77 -13.53
CA TYR A 185 -11.35 -11.93 -13.88
C TYR A 185 -11.98 -11.83 -15.28
N GLY A 186 -11.70 -10.77 -16.04
CA GLY A 186 -12.18 -10.59 -17.40
C GLY A 186 -13.70 -10.41 -17.51
N ILE A 187 -14.31 -9.88 -16.46
CA ILE A 187 -15.77 -9.70 -16.38
C ILE A 187 -16.23 -8.57 -17.32
N ASP A 188 -15.36 -7.62 -17.60
CA ASP A 188 -15.52 -6.55 -18.59
C ASP A 188 -15.78 -7.06 -20.02
N LYS A 189 -15.37 -8.32 -20.32
CA LYS A 189 -15.48 -8.94 -21.65
C LYS A 189 -16.76 -9.73 -21.88
N LYS A 190 -17.61 -9.89 -20.87
CA LYS A 190 -18.76 -10.81 -20.88
C LYS A 190 -20.11 -10.15 -21.24
N GLY A 191 -20.12 -9.03 -21.98
CA GLY A 191 -21.35 -8.51 -22.58
C GLY A 191 -21.97 -7.30 -21.88
N LYS A 192 -22.89 -6.64 -22.55
CA LYS A 192 -23.50 -5.36 -22.15
C LYS A 192 -24.29 -5.49 -20.85
N GLY A 193 -23.95 -4.66 -19.86
CA GLY A 193 -24.84 -4.31 -18.76
C GLY A 193 -24.98 -5.33 -17.62
N SER A 194 -23.93 -6.07 -17.29
CA SER A 194 -23.93 -6.96 -16.12
C SER A 194 -23.50 -6.23 -14.86
N ASN A 195 -24.33 -6.27 -13.81
CA ASN A 195 -23.91 -5.86 -12.48
C ASN A 195 -23.03 -6.97 -11.87
N VAL A 196 -21.82 -6.62 -11.46
CA VAL A 196 -20.88 -7.57 -10.85
C VAL A 196 -20.73 -7.24 -9.37
N LEU A 197 -20.95 -8.25 -8.53
CA LEU A 197 -20.70 -8.19 -7.12
C LEU A 197 -19.32 -8.75 -6.84
N VAL A 198 -18.41 -7.90 -6.32
CA VAL A 198 -17.11 -8.32 -5.81
C VAL A 198 -17.16 -8.27 -4.29
N PHE A 199 -16.96 -9.43 -3.66
CA PHE A 199 -16.85 -9.55 -2.21
C PHE A 199 -15.37 -9.73 -1.85
N ASP A 200 -14.76 -8.66 -1.33
CA ASP A 200 -13.39 -8.64 -0.85
C ASP A 200 -13.38 -8.65 0.68
N CYS A 201 -12.84 -9.72 1.26
CA CYS A 201 -12.69 -9.90 2.70
C CYS A 201 -11.19 -9.95 3.04
N GLY A 202 -10.58 -8.77 3.11
CA GLY A 202 -9.17 -8.60 3.47
C GLY A 202 -8.89 -8.61 4.96
N GLY A 203 -7.67 -8.20 5.35
CA GLY A 203 -7.20 -8.21 6.74
C GLY A 203 -8.13 -7.49 7.73
N LYS A 204 -8.44 -8.16 8.78
CA LYS A 204 -9.16 -7.84 10.02
C LYS A 204 -10.01 -6.56 10.01
N ARG A 205 -11.31 -6.65 10.05
CA ARG A 205 -12.39 -5.71 10.41
C ARG A 205 -13.25 -5.13 9.28
N SER A 206 -12.97 -5.31 8.00
CA SER A 206 -13.89 -4.86 6.96
C SER A 206 -13.92 -5.80 5.77
N ALA A 207 -15.12 -6.26 5.42
CA ALA A 207 -15.39 -6.81 4.11
C ALA A 207 -15.82 -5.66 3.22
N THR A 208 -15.20 -5.50 2.07
CA THR A 208 -15.61 -4.51 1.07
C THR A 208 -16.45 -5.20 0.04
N CYS A 209 -17.72 -4.80 -0.04
CA CYS A 209 -18.63 -5.25 -1.08
C CYS A 209 -18.77 -4.13 -2.09
N GLY A 210 -18.29 -4.34 -3.32
CA GLY A 210 -18.41 -3.37 -4.41
C GLY A 210 -19.37 -3.88 -5.48
N LEU A 211 -20.42 -3.12 -5.79
CA LEU A 211 -21.19 -3.26 -7.03
C LEU A 211 -20.54 -2.37 -8.07
N SER A 212 -19.97 -2.94 -9.11
CA SER A 212 -19.45 -2.18 -10.25
C SER A 212 -20.36 -2.42 -11.46
N PRO A 213 -21.01 -1.39 -12.01
CA PRO A 213 -21.52 -1.46 -13.37
C PRO A 213 -20.32 -1.46 -14.31
N LEU A 214 -20.20 -2.46 -15.14
CA LEU A 214 -19.23 -2.58 -16.23
C LEU A 214 -19.90 -2.36 -17.57
#